data_ed1ddaedf41146a1c3a3ec7b83eb484c
#
_entry.id   ed1ddaedf41146a1c3a3ec7b83eb484c
#
_cell.length_a   1.000
_cell.length_b   1.000
_cell.length_c   1.000
_cell.angle_alpha   90.00
_cell.angle_beta   90.00
_cell.angle_gamma   90.00
#
_symmetry.space_group_name_H-M   'P 1'
#
loop_
_entity.id
_entity.type
_entity.pdbx_description
1 polymer ?
#
loop_
_entity_poly.entity_id
_entity_poly.type
_entity_poly.pdbx_seq_one_letter_code
_entity_poly.pdbx_strand_id
1 'polypeptide(L)'
;MQQGLQQRVKQWPQLLAGQRGWGLIRGLLLRDDSISAIDLVKAAMAEGLLLVPAGSQVVRFVPPLVINRRQIQQALQRLDRALSTLAA
;
A
#
# COMPACT_ATOMS: atom_id res chain seq x y z
N MET A 1 4.43 9.41 -6.27
CA MET A 1 3.89 8.41 -5.29
C MET A 1 2.40 8.56 -5.08
N GLN A 2 1.90 9.77 -4.82
CA GLN A 2 0.47 9.99 -4.57
C GLN A 2 -0.41 9.51 -5.73
N GLN A 3 -0.06 9.86 -6.96
CA GLN A 3 -0.82 9.43 -8.14
C GLN A 3 -0.80 7.92 -8.31
N GLY A 4 0.33 7.28 -8.03
CA GLY A 4 0.45 5.84 -8.11
C GLY A 4 -0.43 5.13 -7.10
N LEU A 5 -0.48 5.62 -5.86
CA LEU A 5 -1.35 5.07 -4.82
C LEU A 5 -2.82 5.30 -5.17
N GLN A 6 -3.16 6.47 -5.73
CA GLN A 6 -4.52 6.76 -6.14
C GLN A 6 -4.99 5.80 -7.25
N GLN A 7 -4.11 5.45 -8.18
CA GLN A 7 -4.42 4.46 -9.21
C GLN A 7 -4.70 3.09 -8.59
N ARG A 8 -3.95 2.69 -7.57
CA ARG A 8 -4.16 1.40 -6.90
C ARG A 8 -5.49 1.37 -6.15
N VAL A 9 -5.88 2.48 -5.54
CA VAL A 9 -7.21 2.59 -4.92
C VAL A 9 -8.32 2.35 -5.97
N LYS A 10 -8.17 2.92 -7.16
CA LYS A 10 -9.14 2.72 -8.25
C LYS A 10 -9.10 1.31 -8.81
N GLN A 11 -7.91 0.70 -8.85
CA GLN A 11 -7.72 -0.64 -9.39
C GLN A 11 -8.21 -1.73 -8.43
N TRP A 12 -8.11 -1.49 -7.12
CA TRP A 12 -8.46 -2.46 -6.09
C TRP A 12 -9.54 -1.92 -5.15
N PRO A 13 -10.72 -1.51 -5.69
CA PRO A 13 -11.75 -0.88 -4.85
C PRO A 13 -12.35 -1.83 -3.81
N GLN A 14 -12.25 -3.15 -4.03
CA GLN A 14 -12.75 -4.14 -3.10
C GLN A 14 -11.87 -4.27 -1.85
N LEU A 15 -10.60 -3.85 -1.92
CA LEU A 15 -9.65 -3.95 -0.81
C LEU A 15 -9.27 -2.59 -0.24
N LEU A 16 -9.20 -1.55 -1.08
CA LEU A 16 -8.72 -0.23 -0.70
C LEU A 16 -9.86 0.78 -0.72
N ALA A 17 -10.00 1.53 0.38
CA ALA A 17 -11.02 2.57 0.50
C ALA A 17 -10.50 3.94 0.10
N GLY A 18 -9.18 4.20 0.20
CA GLY A 18 -8.62 5.48 -0.14
C GLY A 18 -7.13 5.56 0.19
N GLN A 19 -6.59 6.75 0.03
CA GLN A 19 -5.21 7.03 0.44
C GLN A 19 -5.13 8.43 1.05
N ARG A 20 -4.18 8.62 1.97
CA ARG A 20 -3.92 9.90 2.60
C ARG A 20 -2.42 10.14 2.67
N GLY A 21 -2.02 11.42 2.73
CA GLY A 21 -0.63 11.81 2.86
C GLY A 21 -0.40 12.80 3.98
N TRP A 22 0.70 12.62 4.71
CA TRP A 22 1.18 13.53 5.75
C TRP A 22 2.65 13.81 5.45
N GLY A 23 2.93 14.89 4.72
CA GLY A 23 4.29 15.18 4.28
C GLY A 23 4.82 14.06 3.38
N LEU A 24 5.90 13.40 3.77
CA LEU A 24 6.50 12.30 3.01
C LEU A 24 5.86 10.93 3.31
N ILE A 25 4.99 10.87 4.31
CA ILE A 25 4.33 9.61 4.69
C ILE A 25 3.01 9.50 3.94
N ARG A 26 2.73 8.32 3.40
CA ARG A 26 1.49 8.02 2.71
C ARG A 26 0.79 6.85 3.39
N GLY A 27 -0.52 6.96 3.55
CA GLY A 27 -1.33 5.92 4.14
C GLY A 27 -2.34 5.36 3.15
N LEU A 28 -2.50 4.04 3.15
CA LEU A 28 -3.56 3.35 2.43
C LEU A 28 -4.64 2.96 3.42
N LEU A 29 -5.88 3.35 3.11
CA LEU A 29 -7.05 2.99 3.90
C LEU A 29 -7.65 1.71 3.34
N LEU A 30 -7.85 0.72 4.19
CA LEU A 30 -8.41 -0.57 3.79
C LEU A 30 -9.92 -0.58 4.05
N ARG A 31 -10.65 -1.36 3.25
CA ARG A 31 -12.08 -1.53 3.47
C ARG A 31 -12.32 -2.43 4.68
N ASP A 32 -13.35 -2.11 5.46
CA ASP A 32 -13.62 -2.77 6.75
C ASP A 32 -13.78 -4.28 6.63
N ASP A 33 -14.43 -4.76 5.57
CA ASP A 33 -14.74 -6.17 5.41
C ASP A 33 -13.80 -6.89 4.45
N SER A 34 -12.64 -6.31 4.15
CA SER A 34 -11.72 -6.88 3.19
C SER A 34 -10.56 -7.61 3.86
N ILE A 35 -9.48 -6.89 4.11
CA ILE A 35 -8.24 -7.42 4.66
C ILE A 35 -7.82 -6.58 5.86
N SER A 36 -7.05 -7.17 6.78
CA SER A 36 -6.47 -6.40 7.87
C SER A 36 -5.14 -5.77 7.43
N ALA A 37 -4.73 -4.71 8.15
CA ALA A 37 -3.44 -4.07 7.90
C ALA A 37 -2.29 -5.07 8.04
N ILE A 38 -2.37 -5.98 9.01
CA ILE A 38 -1.32 -6.99 9.24
C ILE A 38 -1.24 -7.95 8.06
N ASP A 39 -2.37 -8.36 7.49
CA ASP A 39 -2.37 -9.25 6.32
C ASP A 39 -1.66 -8.59 5.13
N LEU A 40 -1.94 -7.31 4.89
CA LEU A 40 -1.28 -6.59 3.81
C LEU A 40 0.20 -6.39 4.09
N VAL A 41 0.57 -6.09 5.34
CA VAL A 41 1.98 -5.95 5.72
C VAL A 41 2.75 -7.25 5.44
N LYS A 42 2.19 -8.39 5.82
CA LYS A 42 2.82 -9.69 5.60
C LYS A 42 2.95 -10.02 4.11
N ALA A 43 1.90 -9.79 3.34
CA ALA A 43 1.91 -10.05 1.90
C ALA A 43 2.92 -9.14 1.19
N ALA A 44 3.00 -7.87 1.58
CA ALA A 44 3.96 -6.93 1.02
C ALA A 44 5.39 -7.31 1.38
N MET A 45 5.63 -7.78 2.60
CA MET A 45 6.95 -8.22 3.03
C MET A 45 7.43 -9.40 2.20
N ALA A 46 6.55 -10.33 1.87
CA ALA A 46 6.88 -11.45 0.99
C ALA A 46 7.30 -11.00 -0.40
N GLU A 47 6.85 -9.84 -0.84
CA GLU A 47 7.23 -9.24 -2.12
C GLU A 47 8.39 -8.24 -1.98
N GLY A 48 8.99 -8.14 -0.79
CA GLY A 48 10.12 -7.24 -0.55
C GLY A 48 9.72 -5.80 -0.32
N LEU A 49 8.48 -5.52 0.03
CA LEU A 49 7.99 -4.18 0.31
C LEU A 49 7.66 -4.04 1.79
N LEU A 50 8.28 -3.06 2.46
CA LEU A 50 8.04 -2.81 3.88
C LEU A 50 6.92 -1.80 4.05
N LEU A 51 5.84 -2.22 4.69
CA LEU A 51 4.74 -1.36 5.12
C LEU A 51 4.62 -1.40 6.63
N VAL A 52 4.11 -0.33 7.22
CA VAL A 52 3.95 -0.21 8.66
C VAL A 52 2.46 -0.08 8.99
N PRO A 53 1.89 -0.96 9.82
CA PRO A 53 0.48 -0.82 10.18
C PRO A 53 0.27 0.39 11.09
N ALA A 54 -0.86 1.08 10.91
CA ALA A 54 -1.24 2.23 11.71
C ALA A 54 -2.69 2.03 12.16
N GLY A 55 -2.92 0.99 12.97
CA GLY A 55 -4.24 0.53 13.33
C GLY A 55 -4.62 -0.69 12.49
N SER A 56 -5.87 -1.14 12.59
CA SER A 56 -6.31 -2.38 11.94
C SER A 56 -6.65 -2.20 10.45
N GLN A 57 -6.92 -0.96 10.01
CA GLN A 57 -7.43 -0.68 8.67
C GLN A 57 -6.58 0.32 7.89
N VAL A 58 -5.39 0.64 8.37
CA VAL A 58 -4.49 1.60 7.71
C VAL A 58 -3.08 1.03 7.67
N VAL A 59 -2.44 1.11 6.51
CA VAL A 59 -1.00 0.83 6.39
C VAL A 59 -0.29 2.10 5.93
N ARG A 60 0.92 2.32 6.46
CA ARG A 60 1.73 3.48 6.12
C ARG A 60 2.83 3.09 5.16
N PHE A 61 2.99 3.92 4.15
CA PHE A 61 4.05 3.87 3.17
C PHE A 61 5.09 4.89 3.59
N VAL A 62 6.25 4.45 4.06
CA VAL A 62 7.31 5.35 4.54
C VAL A 62 8.48 5.23 3.58
N PRO A 63 8.53 6.04 2.51
CA PRO A 63 9.64 5.98 1.55
C PRO A 63 10.92 6.52 2.19
N PRO A 64 12.10 6.08 1.72
CA PRO A 64 13.35 6.71 2.13
C PRO A 64 13.39 8.17 1.66
N LEU A 65 14.20 8.99 2.35
CA LEU A 65 14.31 10.42 2.04
C LEU A 65 14.73 10.67 0.59
N VAL A 66 15.56 9.79 0.05
CA VAL A 66 15.97 9.86 -1.36
C VAL A 66 15.38 8.67 -2.07
N ILE A 67 14.33 8.93 -2.85
CA ILE A 67 13.68 7.89 -3.65
C ILE A 67 13.48 8.43 -5.06
N ASN A 68 13.87 7.66 -6.06
CA ASN A 68 13.69 8.06 -7.45
C ASN A 68 12.43 7.43 -8.04
N ARG A 69 12.08 7.85 -9.25
CA ARG A 69 10.87 7.39 -9.95
C ARG A 69 10.87 5.88 -10.15
N ARG A 70 12.02 5.31 -10.47
CA ARG A 70 12.15 3.86 -10.69
C ARG A 70 11.86 3.07 -9.41
N GLN A 71 12.36 3.55 -8.27
CA GLN A 71 12.11 2.91 -6.98
C GLN A 71 10.64 3.02 -6.59
N ILE A 72 10.00 4.15 -6.89
CA ILE A 72 8.57 4.32 -6.66
C ILE A 72 7.77 3.30 -7.49
N GLN A 73 8.11 3.14 -8.76
CA GLN A 73 7.42 2.17 -9.63
C GLN A 73 7.61 0.74 -9.14
N GLN A 74 8.83 0.39 -8.69
CA GLN A 74 9.08 -0.94 -8.13
C GLN A 74 8.26 -1.19 -6.88
N ALA A 75 8.15 -0.19 -6.00
CA ALA A 75 7.35 -0.30 -4.78
C ALA A 75 5.88 -0.52 -5.11
N LEU A 76 5.35 0.23 -6.09
CA LEU A 76 3.96 0.11 -6.50
C LEU A 76 3.68 -1.26 -7.15
N GLN A 77 4.61 -1.79 -7.93
CA GLN A 77 4.48 -3.13 -8.51
C GLN A 77 4.46 -4.21 -7.45
N ARG A 78 5.29 -4.08 -6.43
CA ARG A 78 5.30 -5.02 -5.29
C ARG A 78 4.00 -4.95 -4.51
N LEU A 79 3.45 -3.74 -4.35
CA LEU A 79 2.14 -3.55 -3.75
C LEU A 79 1.05 -4.26 -4.56
N ASP A 80 1.09 -4.12 -5.89
CA ASP A 80 0.13 -4.80 -6.76
C ASP A 80 0.16 -6.32 -6.58
N ARG A 81 1.35 -6.91 -6.47
CA ARG A 81 1.48 -8.35 -6.25
C ARG A 81 0.90 -8.76 -4.90
N ALA A 82 1.16 -7.99 -3.85
CA ALA A 82 0.61 -8.27 -2.53
C ALA A 82 -0.91 -8.21 -2.55
N LEU A 83 -1.49 -7.18 -3.17
CA LEU A 83 -2.94 -7.04 -3.28
C LEU A 83 -3.54 -8.16 -4.12
N SER A 84 -2.89 -8.56 -5.19
CA SER A 84 -3.33 -9.67 -6.04
C SER A 84 -3.38 -10.97 -5.25
N THR A 85 -2.39 -11.23 -4.42
CA THR A 85 -2.36 -12.42 -3.57
C THR A 85 -3.53 -12.44 -2.61
N LEU A 86 -3.86 -11.30 -2.00
CA LEU A 86 -4.93 -11.20 -1.02
C LEU A 86 -6.32 -11.21 -1.65
N ALA A 87 -6.43 -10.77 -2.91
CA ALA A 87 -7.69 -10.74 -3.64
C ALA A 87 -8.07 -12.10 -4.23
N ALA A 88 -7.12 -13.03 -4.30
CA ALA A 88 -7.33 -14.36 -4.89
C ALA A 88 -8.22 -15.26 -4.04
#